data_13a44fbf6f7d05528477454d935a0083
#
_entry.id   13a44fbf6f7d05528477454d935a0083
#
_cell.length_a   1.000
_cell.length_b   1.000
_cell.length_c   1.000
_cell.angle_alpha   90.00
_cell.angle_beta   90.00
_cell.angle_gamma   90.00
#
_symmetry.space_group_name_H-M   'P 1'
#
loop_
_entity.id
_entity.type
_entity.pdbx_description
1 polymer ?
#
loop_
_entity_poly.entity_id
_entity_poly.type
_entity_poly.pdbx_seq_one_letter_code
_entity_poly.pdbx_strand_id
1 'polypeptide(L)'
;MAREIGSWLSGPEPVRPGGDAGYPGERLGLPETGSRSLARMGRRFGALIIDWLISYGLAALGLNLGLISMAWLSTAILVIWFVLGVVSVRLFGFTPGQYALGLMVVPVDNRLHVGTGRAIGRGLLIALVIPPLFTDADGRGLQDRATGTAVIRR
;
A
#
# COMPACT_ATOMS: atom_id res chain seq x y z
N MET A 1 -33.26 14.11 4.88
CA MET A 1 -32.52 13.98 6.13
C MET A 1 -31.58 12.79 6.21
N ALA A 2 -31.75 11.73 5.47
CA ALA A 2 -30.82 10.57 5.50
C ALA A 2 -29.50 10.76 4.73
N ARG A 3 -29.32 11.85 3.97
CA ARG A 3 -28.10 12.12 3.19
C ARG A 3 -26.98 12.81 3.94
N GLU A 4 -27.24 13.41 5.09
CA GLU A 4 -26.24 14.22 5.79
C GLU A 4 -25.40 13.45 6.83
N ILE A 5 -25.87 12.29 7.29
CA ILE A 5 -25.16 11.52 8.32
C ILE A 5 -23.94 10.75 7.77
N GLY A 6 -23.87 10.58 6.45
CA GLY A 6 -22.72 9.90 5.81
C GLY A 6 -21.55 10.81 5.42
N SER A 7 -21.75 12.13 5.35
CA SER A 7 -20.75 13.03 4.76
C SER A 7 -19.51 13.24 5.64
N TRP A 8 -19.65 13.24 6.95
CA TRP A 8 -18.52 13.41 7.85
C TRP A 8 -17.68 12.12 8.02
N LEU A 9 -18.25 10.94 7.72
CA LEU A 9 -17.51 9.67 7.64
C LEU A 9 -16.71 9.55 6.34
N SER A 10 -17.03 10.35 5.34
CA SER A 10 -16.30 10.40 4.06
C SER A 10 -15.04 11.25 4.13
N GLY A 11 -14.75 11.91 5.26
CA GLY A 11 -13.69 12.89 5.40
C GLY A 11 -14.03 14.23 4.72
N PRO A 12 -13.25 15.29 4.95
CA PRO A 12 -13.44 16.55 4.24
C PRO A 12 -13.32 16.30 2.75
N GLU A 13 -14.33 16.71 1.99
CA GLU A 13 -14.24 16.72 0.53
C GLU A 13 -12.99 17.49 0.13
N PRO A 14 -12.09 16.91 -0.68
CA PRO A 14 -10.89 17.60 -1.09
C PRO A 14 -11.29 18.87 -1.85
N VAL A 15 -10.87 20.03 -1.34
CA VAL A 15 -10.97 21.30 -2.04
C VAL A 15 -10.26 21.14 -3.39
N ARG A 16 -11.01 21.21 -4.46
CA ARG A 16 -10.56 20.98 -5.83
C ARG A 16 -9.84 22.21 -6.37
N PRO A 17 -8.53 22.25 -6.51
CA PRO A 17 -7.89 23.27 -7.33
C PRO A 17 -7.94 22.82 -8.79
N GLY A 18 -8.91 23.35 -9.52
CA GLY A 18 -8.94 23.28 -10.98
C GLY A 18 -9.38 21.95 -11.59
N GLY A 19 -10.69 21.78 -11.80
CA GLY A 19 -11.28 20.69 -12.58
C GLY A 19 -11.79 19.53 -11.75
N ASP A 20 -13.07 19.24 -11.88
CA ASP A 20 -13.83 18.21 -11.16
C ASP A 20 -13.34 16.80 -11.45
N ALA A 21 -12.45 16.26 -10.61
CA ALA A 21 -12.28 14.82 -10.55
C ALA A 21 -13.51 14.23 -9.84
N GLY A 22 -14.35 13.51 -10.56
CA GLY A 22 -15.61 12.96 -10.02
C GLY A 22 -15.38 11.83 -9.02
N TYR A 23 -14.24 11.12 -9.11
CA TYR A 23 -13.91 9.97 -8.26
C TYR A 23 -12.39 9.78 -8.07
N PRO A 24 -11.95 9.08 -7.02
CA PRO A 24 -10.54 8.80 -6.78
C PRO A 24 -9.89 8.02 -7.94
N GLY A 25 -8.79 8.53 -8.48
CA GLY A 25 -8.05 7.90 -9.58
C GLY A 25 -8.45 8.37 -10.98
N GLU A 26 -9.49 9.22 -11.14
CA GLU A 26 -9.89 9.75 -12.44
C GLU A 26 -8.75 10.48 -13.14
N ARG A 27 -8.00 11.31 -12.43
CA ARG A 27 -6.82 12.02 -12.96
C ARG A 27 -5.70 11.11 -13.42
N LEU A 28 -5.70 9.85 -12.98
CA LEU A 28 -4.76 8.82 -13.39
C LEU A 28 -5.29 7.95 -14.53
N GLY A 29 -6.48 8.27 -15.06
CA GLY A 29 -7.14 7.47 -16.08
C GLY A 29 -7.62 6.11 -15.58
N LEU A 30 -7.79 5.94 -14.26
CA LEU A 30 -8.26 4.69 -13.66
C LEU A 30 -9.78 4.65 -13.60
N PRO A 31 -10.43 3.49 -13.76
CA PRO A 31 -11.88 3.36 -13.65
C PRO A 31 -12.34 3.60 -12.20
N GLU A 32 -13.57 4.08 -12.04
CA GLU A 32 -14.19 4.33 -10.74
C GLU A 32 -14.31 3.06 -9.89
N THR A 33 -14.69 1.96 -10.51
CA THR A 33 -14.95 0.66 -9.86
C THR A 33 -14.43 -0.50 -10.69
N GLY A 34 -14.34 -1.67 -10.06
CA GLY A 34 -13.94 -2.90 -10.75
C GLY A 34 -12.43 -3.12 -10.82
N SER A 35 -12.00 -3.95 -11.77
CA SER A 35 -10.59 -4.22 -12.03
C SER A 35 -9.88 -2.94 -12.49
N ARG A 36 -8.66 -2.76 -12.05
CA ARG A 36 -7.81 -1.58 -12.28
C ARG A 36 -8.28 -0.28 -11.60
N SER A 37 -9.39 -0.29 -10.85
CA SER A 37 -9.77 0.86 -10.02
C SER A 37 -8.79 1.05 -8.85
N LEU A 38 -8.75 2.25 -8.28
CA LEU A 38 -7.90 2.53 -7.13
C LEU A 38 -8.31 1.68 -5.93
N ALA A 39 -7.34 1.09 -5.25
CA ALA A 39 -7.60 0.24 -4.09
C ALA A 39 -8.08 1.06 -2.89
N ARG A 40 -9.18 0.64 -2.29
CA ARG A 40 -9.73 1.24 -1.06
C ARG A 40 -8.79 1.03 0.11
N MET A 41 -8.81 1.96 1.07
CA MET A 41 -7.93 1.98 2.23
C MET A 41 -7.99 0.67 3.04
N GLY A 42 -9.18 0.15 3.32
CA GLY A 42 -9.36 -1.09 4.07
C GLY A 42 -8.62 -2.29 3.46
N ARG A 43 -8.63 -2.44 2.13
CA ARG A 43 -7.87 -3.49 1.46
C ARG A 43 -6.36 -3.29 1.56
N ARG A 44 -5.89 -2.05 1.50
CA ARG A 44 -4.47 -1.72 1.68
C ARG A 44 -4.00 -2.08 3.08
N PHE A 45 -4.77 -1.73 4.11
CA PHE A 45 -4.49 -2.14 5.49
C PHE A 45 -4.52 -3.64 5.67
N GLY A 46 -5.53 -4.32 5.13
CA GLY A 46 -5.61 -5.77 5.16
C GLY A 46 -4.37 -6.43 4.55
N ALA A 47 -3.88 -5.91 3.43
CA ALA A 47 -2.65 -6.40 2.80
C ALA A 47 -1.42 -6.22 3.71
N LEU A 48 -1.28 -5.05 4.35
CA LEU A 48 -0.18 -4.81 5.29
C LEU A 48 -0.23 -5.75 6.50
N ILE A 49 -1.40 -6.04 7.03
CA ILE A 49 -1.58 -6.99 8.14
C ILE A 49 -1.16 -8.40 7.69
N ILE A 50 -1.57 -8.84 6.52
CA ILE A 50 -1.19 -10.15 5.98
C ILE A 50 0.33 -10.23 5.79
N ASP A 51 0.95 -9.22 5.19
CA ASP A 51 2.41 -9.16 5.02
C ASP A 51 3.15 -9.19 6.36
N TRP A 52 2.61 -8.50 7.38
CA TRP A 52 3.16 -8.53 8.72
C TRP A 52 3.05 -9.90 9.38
N LEU A 53 1.90 -10.57 9.25
CA LEU A 53 1.69 -11.92 9.81
C LEU A 53 2.61 -12.96 9.14
N ILE A 54 2.82 -12.85 7.82
CA ILE A 54 3.77 -13.71 7.10
C ILE A 54 5.18 -13.49 7.64
N SER A 55 5.59 -12.25 7.80
CA SER A 55 6.92 -11.89 8.31
C SER A 55 7.13 -12.36 9.75
N TYR A 56 6.10 -12.22 10.58
CA TYR A 56 6.08 -12.75 11.94
C TYR A 56 6.24 -14.28 11.96
N GLY A 57 5.48 -14.99 11.12
CA GLY A 57 5.57 -16.46 11.01
C GLY A 57 6.96 -16.93 10.58
N LEU A 58 7.56 -16.24 9.59
CA LEU A 58 8.93 -16.55 9.14
C LEU A 58 9.97 -16.29 10.22
N ALA A 59 9.86 -15.19 10.95
CA ALA A 59 10.76 -14.87 12.06
C ALA A 59 10.60 -15.86 13.23
N ALA A 60 9.36 -16.24 13.56
CA ALA A 60 9.07 -17.26 14.57
C ALA A 60 9.63 -18.64 14.18
N LEU A 61 9.54 -19.00 12.91
CA LEU A 61 10.17 -20.21 12.40
C LEU A 61 11.71 -20.14 12.57
N GLY A 62 12.32 -19.02 12.22
CA GLY A 62 13.74 -18.79 12.42
C GLY A 62 14.17 -18.89 13.88
N LEU A 63 13.34 -18.40 14.81
CA LEU A 63 13.55 -18.54 16.26
C LEU A 63 13.50 -20.03 16.67
N ASN A 64 12.49 -20.78 16.23
CA ASN A 64 12.36 -22.20 16.55
C ASN A 64 13.50 -23.07 15.99
N LEU A 65 14.05 -22.66 14.85
CA LEU A 65 15.22 -23.35 14.24
C LEU A 65 16.56 -22.89 14.85
N GLY A 66 16.54 -21.99 15.82
CA GLY A 66 17.76 -21.48 16.46
C GLY A 66 18.58 -20.51 15.59
N LEU A 67 18.02 -20.03 14.47
CA LEU A 67 18.67 -19.08 13.57
C LEU A 67 18.61 -17.63 14.09
N ILE A 68 17.63 -17.35 14.92
CA ILE A 68 17.35 -16.02 15.49
C ILE A 68 17.19 -16.19 17.01
N SER A 69 17.76 -15.30 17.81
CA SER A 69 17.48 -15.26 19.24
C SER A 69 16.26 -14.40 19.56
N MET A 70 15.66 -14.62 20.73
CA MET A 70 14.48 -13.85 21.18
C MET A 70 14.75 -12.34 21.20
N ALA A 71 15.99 -11.94 21.55
CA ALA A 71 16.39 -10.52 21.57
C ALA A 71 16.30 -9.85 20.19
N TRP A 72 16.47 -10.61 19.11
CA TRP A 72 16.45 -10.11 17.73
C TRP A 72 15.12 -10.34 17.01
N LEU A 73 14.15 -10.98 17.67
CA LEU A 73 12.89 -11.35 17.01
C LEU A 73 12.16 -10.16 16.37
N SER A 74 11.99 -9.06 17.12
CA SER A 74 11.29 -7.87 16.61
C SER A 74 12.02 -7.23 15.42
N THR A 75 13.34 -7.15 15.49
CA THR A 75 14.17 -6.66 14.40
C THR A 75 14.07 -7.57 13.17
N ALA A 76 14.11 -8.88 13.38
CA ALA A 76 13.98 -9.86 12.32
C ALA A 76 12.61 -9.75 11.61
N ILE A 77 11.51 -9.60 12.34
CA ILE A 77 10.19 -9.39 11.79
C ILE A 77 10.18 -8.16 10.85
N LEU A 78 10.71 -7.03 11.33
CA LEU A 78 10.76 -5.79 10.57
C LEU A 78 11.63 -5.91 9.30
N VAL A 79 12.80 -6.54 9.42
CA VAL A 79 13.72 -6.75 8.29
C VAL A 79 13.10 -7.67 7.25
N ILE A 80 12.52 -8.81 7.67
CA ILE A 80 11.84 -9.75 6.78
C ILE A 80 10.69 -9.05 6.07
N TRP A 81 9.85 -8.33 6.81
CA TRP A 81 8.72 -7.59 6.24
C TRP A 81 9.18 -6.55 5.20
N PHE A 82 10.22 -5.77 5.50
CA PHE A 82 10.77 -4.77 4.60
C PHE A 82 11.35 -5.40 3.33
N VAL A 83 12.21 -6.41 3.49
CA VAL A 83 12.86 -7.10 2.36
C VAL A 83 11.81 -7.80 1.49
N LEU A 84 10.87 -8.51 2.12
CA LEU A 84 9.77 -9.18 1.42
C LEU A 84 8.97 -8.17 0.61
N GLY A 85 8.61 -7.03 1.20
CA GLY A 85 7.85 -5.98 0.54
C GLY A 85 8.60 -5.37 -0.65
N VAL A 86 9.86 -4.99 -0.47
CA VAL A 86 10.68 -4.38 -1.52
C VAL A 86 10.91 -5.35 -2.67
N VAL A 87 11.35 -6.57 -2.38
CA VAL A 87 11.66 -7.59 -3.39
C VAL A 87 10.40 -7.99 -4.17
N SER A 88 9.30 -8.25 -3.47
CA SER A 88 8.04 -8.65 -4.10
C SER A 88 7.48 -7.56 -5.02
N VAL A 89 7.46 -6.31 -4.58
CA VAL A 89 7.00 -5.19 -5.41
C VAL A 89 7.93 -4.97 -6.61
N ARG A 90 9.23 -5.12 -6.41
CA ARG A 90 10.21 -4.96 -7.51
C ARG A 90 10.08 -6.03 -8.58
N LEU A 91 9.86 -7.29 -8.17
CA LEU A 91 9.81 -8.45 -9.09
C LEU A 91 8.42 -8.68 -9.68
N PHE A 92 7.39 -8.54 -8.88
CA PHE A 92 6.01 -8.95 -9.23
C PHE A 92 5.04 -7.76 -9.31
N GLY A 93 5.38 -6.60 -8.77
CA GLY A 93 4.46 -5.46 -8.66
C GLY A 93 3.44 -5.59 -7.53
N PHE A 94 3.57 -6.55 -6.64
CA PHE A 94 2.68 -6.74 -5.48
C PHE A 94 3.42 -7.46 -4.35
N THR A 95 2.96 -7.27 -3.12
CA THR A 95 3.38 -8.08 -1.97
C THR A 95 2.47 -9.30 -1.82
N PRO A 96 2.86 -10.32 -1.03
CA PRO A 96 1.99 -11.47 -0.76
C PRO A 96 0.61 -11.07 -0.23
N GLY A 97 0.54 -10.12 0.69
CA GLY A 97 -0.72 -9.61 1.23
C GLY A 97 -1.55 -8.86 0.18
N GLN A 98 -0.90 -8.08 -0.68
CA GLN A 98 -1.56 -7.42 -1.81
C GLN A 98 -2.09 -8.45 -2.81
N TYR A 99 -1.32 -9.49 -3.12
CA TYR A 99 -1.77 -10.57 -3.98
C TYR A 99 -3.02 -11.25 -3.43
N ALA A 100 -3.02 -11.61 -2.15
CA ALA A 100 -4.15 -12.27 -1.48
C ALA A 100 -5.44 -11.44 -1.54
N LEU A 101 -5.34 -10.12 -1.52
CA LEU A 101 -6.48 -9.19 -1.60
C LEU A 101 -6.76 -8.65 -3.01
N GLY A 102 -6.08 -9.21 -4.02
CA GLY A 102 -6.28 -8.81 -5.42
C GLY A 102 -5.81 -7.38 -5.70
N LEU A 103 -4.69 -6.97 -5.13
CA LEU A 103 -4.09 -5.65 -5.31
C LEU A 103 -2.78 -5.73 -6.09
N MET A 104 -2.41 -4.62 -6.72
CA MET A 104 -1.18 -4.47 -7.50
C MET A 104 -0.65 -3.05 -7.37
N VAL A 105 0.67 -2.89 -7.33
CA VAL A 105 1.35 -1.59 -7.36
C VAL A 105 1.79 -1.31 -8.78
N VAL A 106 1.34 -0.19 -9.32
CA VAL A 106 1.69 0.25 -10.67
C VAL A 106 2.40 1.60 -10.63
N PRO A 107 3.42 1.83 -11.46
CA PRO A 107 3.99 3.16 -11.64
C PRO A 107 2.98 4.04 -12.41
N VAL A 108 2.91 5.32 -12.04
CA VAL A 108 2.01 6.30 -12.66
C VAL A 108 2.57 6.86 -13.96
N ASP A 109 3.86 6.69 -14.22
CA ASP A 109 4.63 7.32 -15.29
C ASP A 109 4.90 6.42 -16.51
N ASN A 110 3.94 5.61 -16.93
CA ASN A 110 4.01 4.72 -18.12
C ASN A 110 5.18 3.71 -18.12
N ARG A 111 5.88 3.50 -17.01
CA ARG A 111 6.89 2.45 -16.89
C ARG A 111 6.23 1.09 -16.68
N LEU A 112 6.85 0.04 -17.23
CA LEU A 112 6.32 -1.33 -17.10
C LEU A 112 6.43 -1.88 -15.67
N HIS A 113 7.43 -1.43 -14.91
CA HIS A 113 7.72 -1.96 -13.57
C HIS A 113 8.08 -0.84 -12.58
N VAL A 114 7.81 -1.09 -11.30
CA VAL A 114 8.26 -0.21 -10.21
C VAL A 114 9.78 -0.35 -10.06
N GLY A 115 10.50 0.76 -10.20
CA GLY A 115 11.95 0.78 -10.05
C GLY A 115 12.39 0.44 -8.61
N THR A 116 13.61 -0.09 -8.44
CA THR A 116 14.16 -0.49 -7.14
C THR A 116 14.15 0.65 -6.12
N GLY A 117 14.58 1.86 -6.52
CA GLY A 117 14.57 3.03 -5.64
C GLY A 117 13.16 3.40 -5.16
N ARG A 118 12.15 3.27 -6.02
CA ARG A 118 10.74 3.51 -5.66
C ARG A 118 10.20 2.44 -4.71
N ALA A 119 10.57 1.17 -4.94
CA ALA A 119 10.16 0.07 -4.06
C ALA A 119 10.77 0.23 -2.66
N ILE A 120 12.05 0.61 -2.57
CA ILE A 120 12.74 0.89 -1.30
C ILE A 120 12.10 2.12 -0.63
N GLY A 121 11.99 3.24 -1.32
CA GLY A 121 11.38 4.46 -0.79
C GLY A 121 9.95 4.24 -0.28
N ARG A 122 9.14 3.50 -1.04
CA ARG A 122 7.80 3.09 -0.61
C ARG A 122 7.83 2.25 0.67
N GLY A 123 8.72 1.25 0.74
CA GLY A 123 8.87 0.40 1.91
C GLY A 123 9.29 1.20 3.16
N LEU A 124 10.24 2.11 3.02
CA LEU A 124 10.67 3.00 4.11
C LEU A 124 9.51 3.90 4.60
N LEU A 125 8.77 4.51 3.69
CA LEU A 125 7.63 5.37 4.04
C LEU A 125 6.51 4.57 4.72
N ILE A 126 6.26 3.34 4.29
CA ILE A 126 5.28 2.47 4.96
C ILE A 126 5.78 2.07 6.35
N ALA A 127 7.07 1.79 6.51
CA ALA A 127 7.67 1.47 7.81
C ALA A 127 7.53 2.61 8.83
N LEU A 128 7.46 3.85 8.39
CA LEU A 128 7.15 5.00 9.24
C LEU A 128 5.69 5.03 9.72
N VAL A 129 4.82 4.16 9.21
CA VAL A 129 3.40 3.99 9.53
C VAL A 129 2.53 5.20 9.21
N ILE A 130 2.96 6.42 9.50
CA ILE A 130 2.19 7.66 9.32
C ILE A 130 1.77 7.89 7.85
N PRO A 131 2.66 7.82 6.84
CA PRO A 131 2.29 8.07 5.44
C PRO A 131 1.16 7.20 4.87
N PRO A 132 1.04 5.91 5.21
CA PRO A 132 -0.07 5.07 4.75
C PRO A 132 -1.45 5.48 5.28
N LEU A 133 -1.49 6.21 6.41
CA LEU A 133 -2.74 6.68 7.02
C LEU A 133 -3.32 7.89 6.31
N PHE A 134 -2.51 8.63 5.57
CA PHE A 134 -2.95 9.83 4.85
C PHE A 134 -3.10 9.52 3.36
N THR A 135 -4.23 9.91 2.80
CA THR A 135 -4.50 9.85 1.37
C THR A 135 -4.65 11.27 0.83
N ASP A 136 -4.26 11.47 -0.43
CA ASP A 136 -4.50 12.72 -1.13
C ASP A 136 -5.91 12.77 -1.74
N ALA A 137 -6.20 13.89 -2.43
CA ALA A 137 -7.45 14.10 -3.14
C ALA A 137 -7.74 13.03 -4.22
N ASP A 138 -6.71 12.37 -4.73
CA ASP A 138 -6.82 11.29 -5.70
C ASP A 138 -6.97 9.91 -5.03
N GLY A 139 -7.07 9.85 -3.69
CA GLY A 139 -7.20 8.62 -2.91
C GLY A 139 -5.92 7.78 -2.83
N ARG A 140 -4.75 8.37 -3.19
CA ARG A 140 -3.45 7.72 -3.04
C ARG A 140 -2.87 7.96 -1.66
N GLY A 141 -2.18 6.97 -1.09
CA GLY A 141 -1.38 7.18 0.11
C GLY A 141 -0.19 8.10 -0.17
N LEU A 142 0.30 8.81 0.86
CA LEU A 142 1.46 9.69 0.72
C LEU A 142 2.71 8.95 0.20
N GLN A 143 2.92 7.69 0.62
CA GLN A 143 4.01 6.85 0.12
C GLN A 143 3.87 6.57 -1.38
N ASP A 144 2.65 6.39 -1.87
CA ASP A 144 2.38 6.13 -3.28
C ASP A 144 2.64 7.39 -4.11
N ARG A 145 2.23 8.55 -3.60
CA ARG A 145 2.47 9.84 -4.23
C ARG A 145 3.97 10.17 -4.29
N ALA A 146 4.67 10.03 -3.17
CA ALA A 146 6.09 10.35 -3.08
C ALA A 146 6.94 9.45 -3.99
N THR A 147 6.52 8.22 -4.23
CA THR A 147 7.24 7.25 -5.08
C THR A 147 6.68 7.16 -6.50
N GLY A 148 5.69 7.97 -6.87
CA GLY A 148 5.07 7.96 -8.19
C GLY A 148 4.43 6.62 -8.54
N THR A 149 3.75 6.01 -7.57
CA THR A 149 3.04 4.73 -7.73
C THR A 149 1.57 4.86 -7.38
N ALA A 150 0.77 3.87 -7.72
CA ALA A 150 -0.61 3.73 -7.29
C ALA A 150 -0.91 2.26 -6.97
N VAL A 151 -1.73 2.00 -5.96
CA VAL A 151 -2.24 0.65 -5.65
C VAL A 151 -3.60 0.50 -6.26
N ILE A 152 -3.72 -0.43 -7.19
CA ILE A 152 -4.95 -0.73 -7.93
C ILE A 152 -5.46 -2.15 -7.64
N ARG A 153 -6.71 -2.40 -7.95
CA ARG A 153 -7.30 -3.74 -7.93
C ARG A 153 -6.89 -4.50 -9.20
N ARG A 154 -6.59 -5.78 -9.06
CA ARG A 154 -6.34 -6.71 -10.18
C ARG A 154 -7.62 -7.10 -10.86
#